data_8cb2ffa86d553b1e68929cf2759f3255
#
_entry.id   8cb2ffa86d553b1e68929cf2759f3255
#
_cell.length_a   1.000
_cell.length_b   1.000
_cell.length_c   1.000
_cell.angle_alpha   90.00
_cell.angle_beta   90.00
_cell.angle_gamma   90.00
#
_symmetry.space_group_name_H-M   'P 1'
#
loop_
_entity.id
_entity.type
_entity.pdbx_description
1 polymer ?
#
loop_
_entity_poly.entity_id
_entity_poly.type
_entity_poly.pdbx_seq_one_letter_code
_entity_poly.pdbx_strand_id
1 'polypeptide(L)'
;MEKTYTEKQWKEVIEKEIKELEDDYNQKRKKISSYWNYSIVSPTLFFIYEREDKYEKLWNYVKELDIQTTLYFLPYLKKYYKEEIIERFAYLVHFFCERMYTKNDYETIGKAIRHIIKEVPEKLDTIKKLVLELKTIYKRKHNFVEILNQIIVEYKI
;
A
#
# COMPACT_ATOMS: atom_id res chain seq x y z
N MET A 1 -39.72 -1.91 12.54
CA MET A 1 -39.84 -1.06 11.34
C MET A 1 -38.46 -0.76 10.75
N GLU A 2 -38.23 -1.20 9.60
CA GLU A 2 -37.03 -0.79 8.85
C GLU A 2 -37.19 0.68 8.48
N LYS A 3 -36.21 1.50 8.88
CA LYS A 3 -36.16 2.89 8.45
C LYS A 3 -35.71 2.96 7.01
N THR A 4 -36.61 3.37 6.13
CA THR A 4 -36.29 3.62 4.73
C THR A 4 -35.77 5.06 4.60
N TYR A 5 -34.52 5.21 4.15
CA TYR A 5 -33.95 6.53 3.86
C TYR A 5 -34.11 6.84 2.37
N THR A 6 -34.40 8.11 2.05
CA THR A 6 -34.25 8.62 0.69
C THR A 6 -32.75 8.64 0.32
N GLU A 7 -32.41 8.69 -0.96
CA GLU A 7 -31.01 8.85 -1.40
C GLU A 7 -30.31 10.03 -0.74
N LYS A 8 -30.99 11.16 -0.63
CA LYS A 8 -30.49 12.37 0.01
C LYS A 8 -30.21 12.15 1.50
N GLN A 9 -31.13 11.51 2.21
CA GLN A 9 -30.98 11.20 3.64
C GLN A 9 -29.84 10.22 3.86
N TRP A 10 -29.73 9.20 3.02
CA TRP A 10 -28.65 8.22 3.09
C TRP A 10 -27.29 8.88 2.88
N LYS A 11 -27.19 9.76 1.89
CA LYS A 11 -25.97 10.52 1.60
C LYS A 11 -25.55 11.38 2.79
N GLU A 12 -26.50 12.06 3.46
CA GLU A 12 -26.23 12.86 4.65
C GLU A 12 -25.73 12.00 5.81
N VAL A 13 -26.32 10.83 6.02
CA VAL A 13 -25.90 9.87 7.06
C VAL A 13 -24.46 9.40 6.78
N ILE A 14 -24.16 9.03 5.55
CA ILE A 14 -22.82 8.56 5.17
C ILE A 14 -21.77 9.68 5.32
N GLU A 15 -22.07 10.89 4.90
CA GLU A 15 -21.15 12.04 5.02
C GLU A 15 -20.85 12.35 6.49
N LYS A 16 -21.86 12.28 7.36
CA LYS A 16 -21.69 12.47 8.79
C LYS A 16 -20.81 11.39 9.41
N GLU A 17 -21.06 10.13 9.07
CA GLU A 17 -20.29 8.98 9.54
C GLU A 17 -18.82 9.11 9.10
N ILE A 18 -18.58 9.46 7.85
CA ILE A 18 -17.23 9.68 7.31
C ILE A 18 -16.51 10.76 8.10
N LYS A 19 -17.16 11.89 8.34
CA LYS A 19 -16.57 13.00 9.09
C LYS A 19 -16.18 12.60 10.51
N GLU A 20 -17.04 11.90 11.21
CA GLU A 20 -16.76 11.42 12.57
C GLU A 20 -15.58 10.44 12.58
N LEU A 21 -15.51 9.52 11.63
CA LEU A 21 -14.42 8.56 11.51
C LEU A 21 -13.11 9.24 11.10
N GLU A 22 -13.14 10.23 10.20
CA GLU A 22 -11.97 11.00 9.82
C GLU A 22 -11.40 11.77 11.01
N ASP A 23 -12.25 12.42 11.80
CA ASP A 23 -11.83 13.16 12.98
C ASP A 23 -11.18 12.22 14.02
N ASP A 24 -11.79 11.07 14.27
CA ASP A 24 -11.25 10.06 15.19
C ASP A 24 -9.92 9.51 14.69
N TYR A 25 -9.83 9.15 13.42
CA TYR A 25 -8.61 8.65 12.81
C TYR A 25 -7.47 9.68 12.87
N ASN A 26 -7.74 10.92 12.53
CA ASN A 26 -6.76 11.99 12.56
C ASN A 26 -6.24 12.28 13.98
N GLN A 27 -7.12 12.21 14.99
CA GLN A 27 -6.71 12.35 16.37
C GLN A 27 -5.80 11.22 16.84
N LYS A 28 -6.13 9.98 16.52
CA LYS A 28 -5.30 8.81 16.85
C LYS A 28 -3.94 8.88 16.16
N ARG A 29 -3.92 9.31 14.91
CA ARG A 29 -2.72 9.46 14.13
C ARG A 29 -1.73 10.48 14.72
N LYS A 30 -2.23 11.60 15.26
CA LYS A 30 -1.40 12.62 15.90
C LYS A 30 -0.72 12.15 17.19
N LYS A 31 -1.29 11.16 17.87
CA LYS A 31 -0.76 10.64 19.15
C LYS A 31 0.35 9.63 18.98
N ILE A 32 0.60 9.15 17.78
CA ILE A 32 1.60 8.12 17.52
C ILE A 32 2.79 8.74 16.81
N SER A 33 4.00 8.47 17.33
CA SER A 33 5.23 8.97 16.71
C SER A 33 5.36 8.39 15.29
N SER A 34 5.94 9.18 14.39
CA SER A 34 6.09 8.87 12.96
C SER A 34 6.73 7.51 12.64
N TYR A 35 7.41 6.91 13.60
CA TYR A 35 8.08 5.62 13.48
C TYR A 35 7.12 4.41 13.44
N TRP A 36 5.93 4.56 13.97
CA TRP A 36 5.00 3.45 14.20
C TRP A 36 3.65 3.63 13.50
N ASN A 37 3.58 4.47 12.50
CA ASN A 37 2.35 4.74 11.74
C ASN A 37 1.84 3.54 10.92
N TYR A 38 2.53 2.41 10.99
CA TYR A 38 2.22 1.22 10.19
C TYR A 38 0.88 0.56 10.50
N SER A 39 0.35 0.78 11.69
CA SER A 39 -0.79 0.00 12.15
C SER A 39 -2.09 0.78 12.30
N ILE A 40 -2.10 2.06 11.97
CA ILE A 40 -3.34 2.83 12.08
C ILE A 40 -4.08 2.79 10.75
N VAL A 41 -4.74 1.68 10.56
CA VAL A 41 -5.77 1.56 9.54
C VAL A 41 -7.10 1.68 10.27
N SER A 42 -7.98 2.53 9.79
CA SER A 42 -9.38 2.51 10.20
C SER A 42 -10.14 1.63 9.21
N PRO A 43 -10.37 0.34 9.51
CA PRO A 43 -11.01 -0.55 8.54
C PRO A 43 -12.39 -0.06 8.14
N THR A 44 -13.13 0.50 9.08
CA THR A 44 -14.48 1.02 8.83
C THR A 44 -14.45 2.21 7.89
N LEU A 45 -13.57 3.19 8.14
CA LEU A 45 -13.44 4.38 7.29
C LEU A 45 -13.01 4.00 5.87
N PHE A 46 -12.00 3.16 5.75
CA PHE A 46 -11.46 2.76 4.44
C PHE A 46 -12.45 1.91 3.66
N PHE A 47 -13.20 1.05 4.34
CA PHE A 47 -14.29 0.29 3.74
C PHE A 47 -15.40 1.21 3.19
N ILE A 48 -15.76 2.26 3.92
CA ILE A 48 -16.74 3.24 3.45
C ILE A 48 -16.21 3.97 2.22
N TYR A 49 -14.95 4.38 2.21
CA TYR A 49 -14.35 5.02 1.04
C TYR A 49 -14.40 4.12 -0.20
N GLU A 50 -14.08 2.85 -0.03
CA GLU A 50 -14.16 1.86 -1.12
C GLU A 50 -15.60 1.71 -1.62
N ARG A 51 -16.54 1.55 -0.70
CA ARG A 51 -17.96 1.35 -1.03
C ARG A 51 -18.59 2.56 -1.70
N GLU A 52 -18.21 3.77 -1.29
CA GLU A 52 -18.76 5.02 -1.81
C GLU A 52 -17.92 5.60 -2.96
N ASP A 53 -17.00 4.82 -3.52
CA ASP A 53 -16.12 5.21 -4.63
C ASP A 53 -15.32 6.51 -4.36
N LYS A 54 -14.89 6.69 -3.12
CA LYS A 54 -14.09 7.84 -2.70
C LYS A 54 -12.59 7.55 -2.85
N TYR A 55 -12.14 7.32 -4.07
CA TYR A 55 -10.78 6.92 -4.42
C TYR A 55 -9.73 7.94 -3.96
N GLU A 56 -9.99 9.21 -4.18
CA GLU A 56 -9.06 10.28 -3.82
C GLU A 56 -8.82 10.33 -2.30
N LYS A 57 -9.88 10.27 -1.52
CA LYS A 57 -9.77 10.26 -0.06
C LYS A 57 -9.03 9.04 0.44
N LEU A 58 -9.34 7.86 -0.09
CA LEU A 58 -8.65 6.62 0.27
C LEU A 58 -7.17 6.71 -0.09
N TRP A 59 -6.84 7.14 -1.30
CA TRP A 59 -5.45 7.30 -1.73
C TRP A 59 -4.70 8.30 -0.84
N ASN A 60 -5.31 9.41 -0.46
CA ASN A 60 -4.68 10.41 0.41
C ASN A 60 -4.26 9.83 1.77
N TYR A 61 -4.95 8.82 2.28
CA TYR A 61 -4.53 8.10 3.49
C TYR A 61 -3.54 6.97 3.18
N VAL A 62 -3.82 6.16 2.18
CA VAL A 62 -3.01 4.98 1.83
C VAL A 62 -1.58 5.38 1.43
N LYS A 63 -1.40 6.48 0.71
CA LYS A 63 -0.08 6.96 0.27
C LYS A 63 0.89 7.27 1.41
N GLU A 64 0.39 7.44 2.63
CA GLU A 64 1.21 7.73 3.81
C GLU A 64 1.42 6.48 4.69
N LEU A 65 0.87 5.34 4.31
CA LEU A 65 0.93 4.10 5.06
C LEU A 65 1.99 3.15 4.50
N ASP A 66 2.07 1.96 5.07
CA ASP A 66 3.10 0.98 4.77
C ASP A 66 2.85 0.19 3.46
N ILE A 67 3.83 -0.65 3.10
CA ILE A 67 3.75 -1.49 1.91
C ILE A 67 2.54 -2.41 1.94
N GLN A 68 2.27 -3.05 3.07
CA GLN A 68 1.18 -4.03 3.19
C GLN A 68 -0.18 -3.38 2.95
N THR A 69 -0.41 -2.20 3.51
CA THR A 69 -1.63 -1.44 3.28
C THR A 69 -1.76 -1.01 1.83
N THR A 70 -0.67 -0.52 1.24
CA THR A 70 -0.62 -0.15 -0.18
C THR A 70 -1.01 -1.33 -1.07
N LEU A 71 -0.45 -2.51 -0.83
CA LEU A 71 -0.75 -3.71 -1.61
C LEU A 71 -2.18 -4.22 -1.38
N TYR A 72 -2.70 -4.05 -0.18
CA TYR A 72 -4.07 -4.45 0.14
C TYR A 72 -5.09 -3.65 -0.69
N PHE A 73 -4.91 -2.34 -0.80
CA PHE A 73 -5.82 -1.47 -1.55
C PHE A 73 -5.48 -1.34 -3.03
N LEU A 74 -4.37 -1.91 -3.49
CA LEU A 74 -3.94 -1.81 -4.88
C LEU A 74 -4.99 -2.29 -5.89
N PRO A 75 -5.66 -3.45 -5.71
CA PRO A 75 -6.65 -3.89 -6.69
C PRO A 75 -7.77 -2.87 -6.92
N TYR A 76 -8.11 -2.13 -5.89
CA TYR A 76 -9.14 -1.11 -5.93
C TYR A 76 -8.62 0.22 -6.48
N LEU A 77 -7.44 0.67 -6.02
CA LEU A 77 -6.87 1.97 -6.37
C LEU A 77 -6.16 2.01 -7.73
N LYS A 78 -5.71 0.87 -8.26
CA LYS A 78 -4.91 0.85 -9.49
C LYS A 78 -5.63 1.42 -10.72
N LYS A 79 -6.94 1.45 -10.70
CA LYS A 79 -7.74 2.03 -11.79
C LYS A 79 -7.47 3.51 -12.00
N TYR A 80 -7.22 4.24 -10.92
CA TYR A 80 -7.02 5.70 -10.97
C TYR A 80 -5.62 6.16 -10.55
N TYR A 81 -4.91 5.38 -9.74
CA TYR A 81 -3.66 5.79 -9.11
C TYR A 81 -2.51 4.81 -9.35
N LYS A 82 -2.55 4.06 -10.45
CA LYS A 82 -1.55 3.04 -10.77
C LYS A 82 -0.12 3.59 -10.75
N GLU A 83 0.13 4.71 -11.44
CA GLU A 83 1.45 5.32 -11.54
C GLU A 83 1.95 5.77 -10.15
N GLU A 84 1.10 6.45 -9.41
CA GLU A 84 1.42 6.95 -8.07
C GLU A 84 1.68 5.81 -7.09
N ILE A 85 0.94 4.71 -7.20
CA ILE A 85 1.14 3.53 -6.36
C ILE A 85 2.48 2.86 -6.67
N ILE A 86 2.84 2.71 -7.92
CA ILE A 86 4.13 2.14 -8.32
C ILE A 86 5.28 2.99 -7.80
N GLU A 87 5.19 4.30 -7.93
CA GLU A 87 6.18 5.23 -7.42
C GLU A 87 6.30 5.16 -5.89
N ARG A 88 5.18 5.15 -5.19
CA ARG A 88 5.15 5.00 -3.73
C ARG A 88 5.69 3.64 -3.29
N PHE A 89 5.36 2.58 -3.99
CA PHE A 89 5.87 1.24 -3.72
C PHE A 89 7.40 1.21 -3.80
N ALA A 90 7.99 1.76 -4.85
CA ALA A 90 9.44 1.83 -5.01
C ALA A 90 10.10 2.58 -3.85
N TYR A 91 9.52 3.71 -3.46
CA TYR A 91 9.99 4.47 -2.30
C TYR A 91 9.94 3.65 -1.01
N LEU A 92 8.82 2.99 -0.74
CA LEU A 92 8.64 2.18 0.46
C LEU A 92 9.56 0.97 0.50
N VAL A 93 9.83 0.35 -0.64
CA VAL A 93 10.79 -0.75 -0.74
C VAL A 93 12.19 -0.27 -0.36
N HIS A 94 12.65 0.84 -0.93
CA HIS A 94 13.95 1.42 -0.56
C HIS A 94 14.03 1.78 0.93
N PHE A 95 12.99 2.39 1.45
CA PHE A 95 12.89 2.74 2.87
C PHE A 95 12.98 1.51 3.77
N PHE A 96 12.28 0.44 3.42
CA PHE A 96 12.33 -0.82 4.17
C PHE A 96 13.71 -1.48 4.06
N CYS A 97 14.28 -1.53 2.87
CA CYS A 97 15.58 -2.16 2.62
C CYS A 97 16.71 -1.54 3.43
N GLU A 98 16.67 -0.24 3.68
CA GLU A 98 17.66 0.44 4.52
C GLU A 98 17.62 -0.05 5.98
N ARG A 99 16.53 -0.66 6.42
CA ARG A 99 16.24 -1.09 7.79
C ARG A 99 16.13 -2.60 7.96
N MET A 100 16.36 -3.37 6.91
CA MET A 100 16.24 -4.82 6.97
C MET A 100 17.50 -5.47 7.54
N TYR A 101 17.33 -6.45 8.41
CA TYR A 101 18.43 -7.18 9.06
C TYR A 101 18.32 -8.69 8.98
N THR A 102 17.11 -9.23 8.87
CA THR A 102 16.86 -10.66 8.98
C THR A 102 16.48 -11.27 7.64
N LYS A 103 16.65 -12.60 7.53
CA LYS A 103 16.18 -13.36 6.39
C LYS A 103 14.67 -13.17 6.17
N ASN A 104 13.90 -13.08 7.25
CA ASN A 104 12.46 -12.83 7.18
C ASN A 104 12.15 -11.47 6.53
N ASP A 105 12.97 -10.45 6.82
CA ASP A 105 12.84 -9.14 6.17
C ASP A 105 13.05 -9.26 4.65
N TYR A 106 14.07 -10.01 4.22
CA TYR A 106 14.35 -10.23 2.81
C TYR A 106 13.19 -10.95 2.10
N GLU A 107 12.64 -11.96 2.73
CA GLU A 107 11.49 -12.69 2.22
C GLU A 107 10.24 -11.81 2.13
N THR A 108 10.05 -10.91 3.09
CA THR A 108 8.93 -9.95 3.09
C THR A 108 8.99 -9.05 1.85
N ILE A 109 10.17 -8.51 1.54
CA ILE A 109 10.35 -7.70 0.33
C ILE A 109 10.15 -8.53 -0.94
N GLY A 110 10.67 -9.76 -0.97
CA GLY A 110 10.47 -10.67 -2.10
C GLY A 110 8.99 -10.92 -2.38
N LYS A 111 8.22 -11.18 -1.35
CA LYS A 111 6.76 -11.39 -1.46
C LYS A 111 6.04 -10.12 -1.94
N ALA A 112 6.44 -8.96 -1.44
CA ALA A 112 5.85 -7.69 -1.86
C ALA A 112 6.11 -7.41 -3.35
N ILE A 113 7.33 -7.64 -3.83
CA ILE A 113 7.69 -7.48 -5.24
C ILE A 113 6.89 -8.44 -6.12
N ARG A 114 6.78 -9.71 -5.73
CA ARG A 114 5.96 -10.69 -6.46
C ARG A 114 4.49 -10.28 -6.52
N HIS A 115 3.97 -9.78 -5.42
CA HIS A 115 2.58 -9.31 -5.35
C HIS A 115 2.32 -8.18 -6.34
N ILE A 116 3.17 -7.17 -6.37
CA ILE A 116 2.95 -6.03 -7.27
C ILE A 116 3.12 -6.42 -8.74
N ILE A 117 4.02 -7.33 -9.07
CA ILE A 117 4.16 -7.85 -10.43
C ILE A 117 2.87 -8.53 -10.89
N LYS A 118 2.23 -9.31 -10.03
CA LYS A 118 0.97 -10.00 -10.34
C LYS A 118 -0.19 -9.02 -10.52
N GLU A 119 -0.28 -8.01 -9.66
CA GLU A 119 -1.37 -7.04 -9.68
C GLU A 119 -1.26 -6.03 -10.83
N VAL A 120 -0.04 -5.67 -11.22
CA VAL A 120 0.21 -4.64 -12.23
C VAL A 120 1.26 -5.16 -13.23
N PRO A 121 0.92 -6.22 -14.00
CA PRO A 121 1.87 -6.84 -14.93
C PRO A 121 2.34 -5.88 -16.03
N GLU A 122 1.55 -4.88 -16.40
CA GLU A 122 1.90 -3.85 -17.36
C GLU A 122 3.05 -2.95 -16.90
N LYS A 123 3.41 -2.96 -15.62
CA LYS A 123 4.52 -2.21 -15.04
C LYS A 123 5.75 -3.06 -14.76
N LEU A 124 5.82 -4.24 -15.36
CA LEU A 124 6.92 -5.18 -15.14
C LEU A 124 8.29 -4.54 -15.40
N ASP A 125 8.42 -3.73 -16.47
CA ASP A 125 9.69 -3.05 -16.79
C ASP A 125 10.15 -2.10 -15.68
N THR A 126 9.21 -1.37 -15.08
CA THR A 126 9.50 -0.48 -13.96
C THR A 126 9.95 -1.26 -12.73
N ILE A 127 9.29 -2.37 -12.44
CA ILE A 127 9.65 -3.26 -11.32
C ILE A 127 11.00 -3.93 -11.57
N LYS A 128 11.30 -4.33 -12.81
CA LYS A 128 12.60 -4.84 -13.20
C LYS A 128 13.72 -3.86 -12.86
N LYS A 129 13.55 -2.59 -13.19
CA LYS A 129 14.53 -1.54 -12.85
C LYS A 129 14.76 -1.47 -11.35
N LEU A 130 13.68 -1.50 -10.57
CA LEU A 130 13.76 -1.53 -9.11
C LEU A 130 14.54 -2.74 -8.60
N VAL A 131 14.25 -3.93 -9.10
CA VAL A 131 14.92 -5.18 -8.69
C VAL A 131 16.42 -5.11 -9.00
N LEU A 132 16.79 -4.66 -10.19
CA LEU A 132 18.20 -4.54 -10.60
C LEU A 132 18.94 -3.48 -9.76
N GLU A 133 18.29 -2.39 -9.45
CA GLU A 133 18.82 -1.34 -8.58
C GLU A 133 19.07 -1.88 -7.16
N LEU A 134 18.12 -2.58 -6.57
CA LEU A 134 18.27 -3.22 -5.26
C LEU A 134 19.41 -4.24 -5.25
N LYS A 135 19.52 -5.04 -6.29
CA LYS A 135 20.60 -6.01 -6.45
C LYS A 135 21.98 -5.35 -6.46
N THR A 136 22.10 -4.19 -7.08
CA THR A 136 23.33 -3.40 -7.12
C THR A 136 23.67 -2.78 -5.77
N ILE A 137 22.67 -2.13 -5.14
CA ILE A 137 22.85 -1.44 -3.86
C ILE A 137 23.21 -2.44 -2.74
N TYR A 138 22.50 -3.57 -2.68
CA TYR A 138 22.63 -4.57 -1.62
C TYR A 138 23.41 -5.81 -2.03
N LYS A 139 24.33 -5.68 -2.97
CA LYS A 139 25.13 -6.79 -3.50
C LYS A 139 25.88 -7.62 -2.45
N ARG A 140 26.15 -7.05 -1.29
CA ARG A 140 26.84 -7.75 -0.19
C ARG A 140 25.89 -8.59 0.67
N LYS A 141 24.58 -8.38 0.55
CA LYS A 141 23.56 -9.16 1.25
C LYS A 141 23.17 -10.37 0.40
N HIS A 142 24.00 -11.42 0.46
CA HIS A 142 23.89 -12.58 -0.44
C HIS A 142 22.52 -13.25 -0.41
N ASN A 143 21.92 -13.42 0.75
CA ASN A 143 20.60 -14.04 0.87
C ASN A 143 19.51 -13.19 0.21
N PHE A 144 19.62 -11.87 0.30
CA PHE A 144 18.71 -10.97 -0.38
C PHE A 144 18.90 -11.01 -1.90
N VAL A 145 20.14 -10.96 -2.35
CA VAL A 145 20.49 -11.08 -3.79
C VAL A 145 19.95 -12.38 -4.38
N GLU A 146 20.03 -13.49 -3.65
CA GLU A 146 19.48 -14.76 -4.09
C GLU A 146 17.96 -14.68 -4.31
N ILE A 147 17.23 -14.05 -3.39
CA ILE A 147 15.78 -13.83 -3.52
C ILE A 147 15.47 -12.98 -4.77
N LEU A 148 16.24 -11.90 -4.98
CA LEU A 148 16.07 -11.05 -6.17
C LEU A 148 16.36 -11.82 -7.47
N ASN A 149 17.40 -12.65 -7.48
CA ASN A 149 17.72 -13.52 -8.64
C ASN A 149 16.61 -14.52 -8.92
N GLN A 150 15.99 -15.10 -7.89
CA GLN A 150 14.83 -15.99 -8.05
C GLN A 150 13.67 -15.25 -8.73
N ILE A 151 13.40 -14.02 -8.34
CA ILE A 151 12.36 -13.20 -8.97
C ILE A 151 12.68 -12.92 -10.43
N ILE A 152 13.93 -12.59 -10.74
CA ILE A 152 14.39 -12.34 -12.11
C ILE A 152 14.13 -13.56 -12.99
N VAL A 153 14.49 -14.74 -12.52
CA VAL A 153 14.27 -16.01 -13.26
C VAL A 153 12.78 -16.32 -13.39
N GLU A 154 12.04 -16.21 -12.30
CA GLU A 154 10.62 -16.56 -12.23
C GLU A 154 9.77 -15.74 -13.20
N TYR A 155 10.04 -14.46 -13.33
CA TYR A 155 9.29 -13.55 -14.19
C TYR A 155 10.01 -13.22 -15.50
N LYS A 156 11.16 -13.82 -15.75
CA LYS A 156 11.96 -13.63 -16.99
C LYS A 156 12.31 -12.16 -17.27
N ILE A 157 12.66 -11.46 -16.24
CA ILE A 157 13.03 -10.04 -16.34
C ILE A 157 14.54 -9.79 -16.34
#